data_a74f8872e82fff90cc667bd7b563dc27
#
_entry.id   a74f8872e82fff90cc667bd7b563dc27
#
_cell.length_a   1.000
_cell.length_b   1.000
_cell.length_c   1.000
_cell.angle_alpha   90.00
_cell.angle_beta   90.00
_cell.angle_gamma   90.00
#
_symmetry.space_group_name_H-M   'P 1'
#
loop_
_entity.id
_entity.type
_entity.pdbx_description
1 polymer ?
#
loop_
_entity_poly.entity_id
_entity_poly.type
_entity_poly.pdbx_seq_one_letter_code
_entity_poly.pdbx_strand_id
1 'polypeptide(L)'
;HLLSRRQRQMCIRDRGRRFGDIALNTGIAVGAIATLVPEVKYDFEKDVIERIRYAQKTGKRHFIVVVAEGVGHSEDICKRIQEETGIESRATILGHVQRGGSPTLRDRVVASRMGYHAVELLRDGKSNRVVVMQGERIVDFDITEALEMPRVFDEKLYKISQDLSR
;
A
#
# COMPACT_ATOMS: atom_id res chain seq x y z
N HIS A 1 -13.04 -30.71 20.09
CA HIS A 1 -13.45 -29.84 18.98
C HIS A 1 -12.22 -29.43 18.18
N LEU A 2 -11.91 -30.21 17.17
CA LEU A 2 -10.99 -29.79 16.10
C LEU A 2 -11.72 -28.74 15.26
N LEU A 3 -11.62 -27.50 15.67
CA LEU A 3 -11.89 -26.37 14.79
C LEU A 3 -10.83 -26.45 13.71
N SER A 4 -11.19 -26.98 12.54
CA SER A 4 -10.40 -26.82 11.34
C SER A 4 -10.19 -25.30 11.16
N ARG A 5 -8.99 -24.80 11.47
CA ARG A 5 -8.63 -23.43 11.18
C ARG A 5 -8.58 -23.33 9.66
N ARG A 6 -9.69 -22.89 9.08
CA ARG A 6 -9.80 -22.65 7.65
C ARG A 6 -8.71 -21.66 7.26
N GLN A 7 -7.94 -22.03 6.27
CA GLN A 7 -7.00 -21.10 5.66
C GLN A 7 -7.82 -19.92 5.10
N ARG A 8 -7.52 -18.73 5.55
CA ARG A 8 -8.19 -17.53 5.07
C ARG A 8 -7.17 -16.65 4.39
N GLN A 9 -7.48 -16.27 3.19
CA GLN A 9 -6.73 -15.26 2.45
C GLN A 9 -7.49 -13.96 2.54
N MET A 10 -6.78 -12.88 2.85
CA MET A 10 -7.33 -11.53 2.90
C MET A 10 -6.76 -10.73 1.74
N CYS A 11 -7.61 -10.30 0.83
CA CYS A 11 -7.25 -9.32 -0.19
C CYS A 11 -7.58 -7.94 0.36
N ILE A 12 -6.58 -7.11 0.58
CA ILE A 12 -6.74 -5.75 1.08
C ILE A 12 -6.65 -4.81 -0.11
N ARG A 13 -7.74 -4.08 -0.38
CA ARG A 13 -7.73 -2.99 -1.34
C ARG A 13 -7.35 -1.70 -0.63
N ASP A 14 -6.22 -1.14 -1.00
CA ASP A 14 -5.71 0.09 -0.43
C ASP A 14 -6.01 1.31 -1.33
N ARG A 15 -5.81 2.51 -0.80
CA ARG A 15 -5.95 3.77 -1.53
C ARG A 15 -4.84 3.95 -2.53
N GLY A 16 -5.12 4.75 -3.55
CA GLY A 16 -4.18 5.15 -4.57
C GLY A 16 -4.65 4.72 -5.95
N ARG A 17 -5.49 5.56 -6.57
CA ARG A 17 -5.98 5.28 -7.93
C ARG A 17 -4.85 5.20 -8.96
N ARG A 18 -3.75 5.91 -8.72
CA ARG A 18 -2.63 6.03 -9.65
C ARG A 18 -1.30 5.58 -9.10
N PHE A 19 -1.20 5.32 -7.78
CA PHE A 19 0.06 5.02 -7.12
C PHE A 19 -0.13 3.94 -6.07
N GLY A 20 0.80 2.99 -6.06
CA GLY A 20 0.80 1.84 -5.19
C GLY A 20 1.62 1.99 -3.91
N ASP A 21 2.15 3.18 -3.59
CA ASP A 21 3.05 3.39 -2.45
C ASP A 21 2.46 2.91 -1.12
N ILE A 22 1.19 3.23 -0.86
CA ILE A 22 0.52 2.81 0.38
C ILE A 22 0.36 1.29 0.39
N ALA A 23 -0.09 0.71 -0.73
CA ALA A 23 -0.24 -0.73 -0.86
C ALA A 23 1.09 -1.45 -0.69
N LEU A 24 2.17 -0.92 -1.26
CA LEU A 24 3.51 -1.48 -1.18
C LEU A 24 4.03 -1.47 0.27
N ASN A 25 3.96 -0.33 0.94
CA ASN A 25 4.37 -0.23 2.34
C ASN A 25 3.52 -1.11 3.25
N THR A 26 2.20 -1.14 3.04
CA THR A 26 1.29 -2.01 3.78
C THR A 26 1.62 -3.48 3.54
N GLY A 27 1.85 -3.87 2.28
CA GLY A 27 2.20 -5.24 1.92
C GLY A 27 3.45 -5.74 2.64
N ILE A 28 4.49 -4.92 2.70
CA ILE A 28 5.71 -5.23 3.46
C ILE A 28 5.41 -5.34 4.96
N ALA A 29 4.68 -4.38 5.51
CA ALA A 29 4.39 -4.32 6.94
C ALA A 29 3.58 -5.51 7.45
N VAL A 30 2.67 -6.06 6.63
CA VAL A 30 1.83 -7.20 7.00
C VAL A 30 2.38 -8.55 6.50
N GLY A 31 3.54 -8.56 5.85
CA GLY A 31 4.13 -9.77 5.27
C GLY A 31 3.25 -10.38 4.16
N ALA A 32 2.71 -9.55 3.30
CA ALA A 32 1.88 -9.99 2.18
C ALA A 32 2.66 -10.91 1.24
N ILE A 33 2.01 -11.97 0.76
CA ILE A 33 2.62 -12.90 -0.20
C ILE A 33 2.69 -12.31 -1.61
N ALA A 34 1.81 -11.36 -1.90
CA ALA A 34 1.84 -10.58 -3.12
C ALA A 34 1.30 -9.17 -2.85
N THR A 35 1.91 -8.19 -3.50
CA THR A 35 1.43 -6.80 -3.49
C THR A 35 1.30 -6.34 -4.92
N LEU A 36 0.07 -6.05 -5.34
CA LEU A 36 -0.24 -5.64 -6.70
C LEU A 36 -0.40 -4.12 -6.75
N VAL A 37 0.41 -3.48 -7.59
CA VAL A 37 0.47 -2.02 -7.75
C VAL A 37 0.25 -1.63 -9.21
N PRO A 38 -0.35 -0.47 -9.51
CA PRO A 38 -0.67 -0.09 -10.88
C PRO A 38 0.56 0.24 -11.73
N GLU A 39 1.70 0.57 -11.12
CA GLU A 39 2.94 0.91 -11.79
C GLU A 39 3.63 -0.28 -12.44
N VAL A 40 3.35 -1.49 -11.95
CA VAL A 40 4.00 -2.71 -12.41
C VAL A 40 2.99 -3.65 -13.04
N LYS A 41 3.29 -4.09 -14.25
CA LYS A 41 2.52 -5.18 -14.86
C LYS A 41 2.84 -6.48 -14.12
N TYR A 42 1.81 -7.13 -13.61
CA TYR A 42 1.95 -8.40 -12.91
C TYR A 42 1.42 -9.55 -13.77
N ASP A 43 2.03 -10.71 -13.61
CA ASP A 43 1.53 -11.98 -14.13
C ASP A 43 0.80 -12.68 -12.99
N PHE A 44 -0.51 -12.82 -13.11
CA PHE A 44 -1.34 -13.36 -12.03
C PHE A 44 -0.92 -14.77 -11.61
N GLU A 45 -0.57 -15.64 -12.57
CA GLU A 45 -0.13 -16.99 -12.24
C GLU A 45 1.19 -16.98 -11.48
N LYS A 46 2.21 -16.30 -11.99
CA LYS A 46 3.55 -16.27 -11.37
C LYS A 46 3.59 -15.48 -10.07
N ASP A 47 2.98 -14.29 -10.08
CA ASP A 47 3.15 -13.33 -8.99
C ASP A 47 2.18 -13.56 -7.84
N VAL A 48 1.09 -14.33 -8.07
CA VAL A 48 0.10 -14.62 -7.04
C VAL A 48 -0.05 -16.12 -6.82
N ILE A 49 -0.46 -16.88 -7.84
CA ILE A 49 -0.87 -18.27 -7.66
C ILE A 49 0.30 -19.17 -7.34
N GLU A 50 1.41 -19.11 -8.10
CA GLU A 50 2.60 -19.94 -7.84
C GLU A 50 3.19 -19.66 -6.45
N ARG A 51 3.18 -18.39 -6.02
CA ARG A 51 3.66 -18.00 -4.69
C ARG A 51 2.78 -18.59 -3.58
N ILE A 52 1.47 -18.55 -3.74
CA ILE A 52 0.54 -19.15 -2.81
C ILE A 52 0.76 -20.66 -2.75
N ARG A 53 0.86 -21.32 -3.90
CA ARG A 53 1.12 -22.77 -3.97
C ARG A 53 2.46 -23.17 -3.34
N TYR A 54 3.50 -22.35 -3.58
CA TYR A 54 4.80 -22.57 -2.93
C TYR A 54 4.70 -22.42 -1.41
N ALA A 55 4.08 -21.36 -0.94
CA ALA A 55 3.92 -21.12 0.49
C ALA A 55 3.04 -22.17 1.17
N GLN A 56 2.04 -22.74 0.48
CA GLN A 56 1.28 -23.89 0.98
C GLN A 56 2.19 -25.11 1.20
N LYS A 57 3.09 -25.39 0.24
CA LYS A 57 4.05 -26.49 0.34
C LYS A 57 5.02 -26.31 1.50
N THR A 58 5.37 -25.06 1.85
CA THR A 58 6.24 -24.74 3.00
C THR A 58 5.51 -24.69 4.33
N GLY A 59 4.21 -25.01 4.37
CA GLY A 59 3.39 -25.09 5.58
C GLY A 59 2.75 -23.78 6.03
N LYS A 60 2.84 -22.72 5.25
CA LYS A 60 2.08 -21.49 5.53
C LYS A 60 0.57 -21.76 5.40
N ARG A 61 -0.20 -21.23 6.35
CA ARG A 61 -1.66 -21.45 6.42
C ARG A 61 -2.49 -20.18 6.22
N HIS A 62 -1.83 -19.03 6.25
CA HIS A 62 -2.49 -17.72 6.10
C HIS A 62 -1.75 -16.91 5.07
N PHE A 63 -2.51 -16.29 4.18
CA PHE A 63 -1.98 -15.49 3.09
C PHE A 63 -2.68 -14.16 3.04
N ILE A 64 -1.92 -13.11 2.80
CA ILE A 64 -2.44 -11.77 2.57
C ILE A 64 -1.96 -11.36 1.18
N VAL A 65 -2.90 -10.94 0.34
CA VAL A 65 -2.60 -10.28 -0.94
C VAL A 65 -3.09 -8.85 -0.83
N VAL A 66 -2.19 -7.90 -1.00
CA VAL A 66 -2.52 -6.48 -0.99
C VAL A 66 -2.68 -5.99 -2.42
N VAL A 67 -3.81 -5.34 -2.71
CA VAL A 67 -4.15 -4.86 -4.06
C VAL A 67 -4.39 -3.36 -3.99
N ALA A 68 -3.59 -2.56 -4.71
CA ALA A 68 -3.81 -1.12 -4.80
C ALA A 68 -5.12 -0.82 -5.53
N GLU A 69 -5.79 0.27 -5.17
CA GLU A 69 -7.06 0.67 -5.78
C GLU A 69 -6.94 0.81 -7.32
N GLY A 70 -5.80 1.30 -7.80
CA GLY A 70 -5.55 1.49 -9.22
C GLY A 70 -5.45 0.22 -10.05
N VAL A 71 -5.18 -0.93 -9.43
CA VAL A 71 -5.22 -2.25 -10.07
C VAL A 71 -6.67 -2.67 -10.33
N GLY A 72 -7.58 -2.32 -9.43
CA GLY A 72 -9.00 -2.65 -9.54
C GLY A 72 -9.31 -4.14 -9.31
N HIS A 73 -10.55 -4.52 -9.59
CA HIS A 73 -11.01 -5.91 -9.67
C HIS A 73 -10.63 -6.84 -8.49
N SER A 74 -10.49 -6.29 -7.27
CA SER A 74 -10.04 -7.06 -6.11
C SER A 74 -10.96 -8.24 -5.73
N GLU A 75 -12.27 -8.14 -6.04
CA GLU A 75 -13.22 -9.24 -5.84
C GLU A 75 -12.98 -10.37 -6.85
N ASP A 76 -12.73 -10.02 -8.12
CA ASP A 76 -12.42 -10.99 -9.17
C ASP A 76 -11.08 -11.68 -8.91
N ILE A 77 -10.06 -10.92 -8.46
CA ILE A 77 -8.76 -11.46 -8.03
C ILE A 77 -8.97 -12.46 -6.91
N CYS A 78 -9.76 -12.11 -5.90
CA CYS A 78 -10.09 -12.97 -4.77
C CYS A 78 -10.78 -14.27 -5.21
N LYS A 79 -11.76 -14.16 -6.11
CA LYS A 79 -12.49 -15.30 -6.67
C LYS A 79 -11.57 -16.23 -7.44
N ARG A 80 -10.73 -15.68 -8.32
CA ARG A 80 -9.74 -16.47 -9.07
C ARG A 80 -8.75 -17.20 -8.15
N ILE A 81 -8.25 -16.53 -7.10
CA ILE A 81 -7.38 -17.18 -6.12
C ILE A 81 -8.08 -18.39 -5.50
N GLN A 82 -9.35 -18.25 -5.12
CA GLN A 82 -10.13 -19.34 -4.55
C GLN A 82 -10.33 -20.50 -5.53
N GLU A 83 -10.66 -20.18 -6.79
CA GLU A 83 -10.88 -21.16 -7.84
C GLU A 83 -9.60 -21.95 -8.17
N GLU A 84 -8.45 -21.24 -8.26
CA GLU A 84 -7.18 -21.83 -8.71
C GLU A 84 -6.39 -22.52 -7.59
N THR A 85 -6.60 -22.12 -6.33
CA THR A 85 -5.85 -22.68 -5.18
C THR A 85 -6.69 -23.54 -4.24
N GLY A 86 -8.02 -23.49 -4.35
CA GLY A 86 -8.94 -24.15 -3.42
C GLY A 86 -8.99 -23.51 -2.02
N ILE A 87 -8.32 -22.36 -1.82
CA ILE A 87 -8.29 -21.66 -0.54
C ILE A 87 -9.47 -20.72 -0.44
N GLU A 88 -10.28 -20.85 0.64
CA GLU A 88 -11.33 -19.90 0.93
C GLU A 88 -10.74 -18.49 1.04
N SER A 89 -11.11 -17.62 0.12
CA SER A 89 -10.59 -16.26 0.01
C SER A 89 -11.69 -15.24 0.23
N ARG A 90 -11.36 -14.12 0.87
CA ARG A 90 -12.30 -13.01 1.11
C ARG A 90 -11.65 -11.69 0.75
N ALA A 91 -12.33 -10.91 -0.08
CA ALA A 91 -11.94 -9.55 -0.37
C ALA A 91 -12.42 -8.62 0.75
N THR A 92 -11.52 -7.78 1.25
CA THR A 92 -11.84 -6.71 2.18
C THR A 92 -11.49 -5.39 1.53
N ILE A 93 -12.51 -4.60 1.21
CA ILE A 93 -12.31 -3.28 0.63
C ILE A 93 -12.27 -2.26 1.76
N LEU A 94 -11.07 -1.76 2.06
CA LEU A 94 -10.84 -0.80 3.12
C LEU A 94 -11.24 0.62 2.66
N GLY A 95 -12.51 0.94 2.70
CA GLY A 95 -13.02 2.27 2.35
C GLY A 95 -12.72 3.32 3.43
N HIS A 96 -13.76 3.77 4.11
CA HIS A 96 -13.66 4.82 5.14
C HIS A 96 -12.89 4.41 6.39
N VAL A 97 -12.74 3.12 6.68
CA VAL A 97 -11.94 2.64 7.83
C VAL A 97 -10.47 3.02 7.76
N GLN A 98 -9.96 3.36 6.57
CA GLN A 98 -8.61 3.91 6.40
C GLN A 98 -8.50 5.38 6.77
N ARG A 99 -9.63 6.06 6.97
CA ARG A 99 -9.69 7.48 7.34
C ARG A 99 -9.92 7.59 8.83
N GLY A 100 -9.15 8.47 9.45
CA GLY A 100 -9.25 8.68 10.87
C GLY A 100 -8.37 7.71 11.66
N GLY A 101 -8.67 7.56 12.91
CA GLY A 101 -7.80 6.92 13.89
C GLY A 101 -6.98 7.96 14.63
N SER A 102 -6.42 7.56 15.77
CA SER A 102 -5.59 8.44 16.59
C SER A 102 -4.25 8.67 15.92
N PRO A 103 -3.84 9.92 15.68
CA PRO A 103 -2.54 10.23 15.12
C PRO A 103 -1.43 9.77 16.06
N THR A 104 -0.37 9.21 15.49
CA THR A 104 0.84 8.83 16.23
C THR A 104 1.64 10.07 16.66
N LEU A 105 2.63 9.89 17.51
CA LEU A 105 3.59 10.95 17.85
C LEU A 105 4.21 11.57 16.60
N ARG A 106 4.62 10.73 15.64
CA ARG A 106 5.23 11.20 14.39
C ARG A 106 4.27 12.07 13.59
N ASP A 107 3.02 11.65 13.43
CA ASP A 107 2.00 12.42 12.71
C ASP A 107 1.81 13.81 13.33
N ARG A 108 1.74 13.88 14.66
CA ARG A 108 1.55 15.15 15.39
C ARG A 108 2.75 16.07 15.23
N VAL A 109 3.96 15.56 15.41
CA VAL A 109 5.20 16.35 15.29
C VAL A 109 5.40 16.86 13.87
N VAL A 110 5.21 15.99 12.87
CA VAL A 110 5.35 16.38 11.45
C VAL A 110 4.32 17.42 11.08
N ALA A 111 3.05 17.21 11.44
CA ALA A 111 1.97 18.18 11.16
C ALA A 111 2.25 19.54 11.82
N SER A 112 2.73 19.56 13.07
CA SER A 112 3.09 20.80 13.76
C SER A 112 4.24 21.54 13.08
N ARG A 113 5.28 20.83 12.66
CA ARG A 113 6.41 21.42 11.92
C ARG A 113 5.98 21.97 10.56
N MET A 114 5.14 21.24 9.83
CA MET A 114 4.61 21.69 8.54
C MET A 114 3.71 22.93 8.72
N GLY A 115 2.84 22.93 9.74
CA GLY A 115 1.97 24.08 10.04
C GLY A 115 2.79 25.31 10.44
N TYR A 116 3.81 25.14 11.27
CA TYR A 116 4.72 26.23 11.64
C TYR A 116 5.40 26.84 10.40
N HIS A 117 5.98 26.01 9.54
CA HIS A 117 6.61 26.46 8.30
C HIS A 117 5.63 27.18 7.36
N ALA A 118 4.40 26.69 7.25
CA ALA A 118 3.37 27.36 6.46
C ALA A 118 3.06 28.78 6.97
N VAL A 119 3.00 28.98 8.29
CA VAL A 119 2.79 30.29 8.91
C VAL A 119 4.01 31.22 8.65
N GLU A 120 5.24 30.68 8.72
CA GLU A 120 6.42 31.47 8.39
C GLU A 120 6.39 31.98 6.92
N LEU A 121 6.01 31.10 5.98
CA LEU A 121 5.84 31.47 4.58
C LEU A 121 4.84 32.63 4.39
N LEU A 122 3.70 32.55 5.07
CA LEU A 122 2.69 33.62 5.02
C LEU A 122 3.21 34.91 5.64
N ARG A 123 3.93 34.85 6.76
CA ARG A 123 4.54 36.02 7.40
C ARG A 123 5.58 36.67 6.46
N ASP A 124 6.31 35.85 5.70
CA ASP A 124 7.30 36.32 4.72
C ASP A 124 6.66 36.76 3.40
N GLY A 125 5.31 36.86 3.32
CA GLY A 125 4.56 37.30 2.14
C GLY A 125 4.51 36.28 1.01
N LYS A 126 4.91 35.04 1.25
CA LYS A 126 4.85 33.97 0.25
C LYS A 126 3.46 33.34 0.23
N SER A 127 2.88 33.25 -0.95
CA SER A 127 1.60 32.59 -1.21
C SER A 127 1.78 31.49 -2.27
N ASN A 128 0.75 30.71 -2.50
CA ASN A 128 0.74 29.66 -3.53
C ASN A 128 1.78 28.56 -3.29
N ARG A 129 2.09 28.27 -2.02
CA ARG A 129 3.10 27.27 -1.63
C ARG A 129 2.45 26.02 -1.10
N VAL A 130 3.02 24.87 -1.42
CA VAL A 130 2.72 23.59 -0.77
C VAL A 130 3.89 23.18 0.13
N VAL A 131 3.58 22.93 1.39
CA VAL A 131 4.58 22.47 2.37
C VAL A 131 4.58 20.95 2.38
N VAL A 132 5.76 20.37 2.24
CA VAL A 132 5.95 18.91 2.20
C VAL A 132 7.09 18.47 3.10
N MET A 133 7.07 17.22 3.50
CA MET A 133 8.20 16.58 4.15
C MET A 133 8.98 15.77 3.13
N GLN A 134 10.24 16.12 2.90
CA GLN A 134 11.15 15.40 2.03
C GLN A 134 12.29 14.79 2.86
N GLY A 135 12.24 13.48 3.06
CA GLY A 135 13.07 12.83 4.06
C GLY A 135 12.74 13.34 5.47
N GLU A 136 13.73 13.90 6.18
CA GLU A 136 13.56 14.50 7.52
C GLU A 136 13.43 16.03 7.51
N ARG A 137 13.36 16.64 6.32
CA ARG A 137 13.29 18.10 6.16
C ARG A 137 11.90 18.53 5.72
N ILE A 138 11.45 19.64 6.29
CA ILE A 138 10.28 20.36 5.79
C ILE A 138 10.76 21.33 4.73
N VAL A 139 10.17 21.25 3.55
CA VAL A 139 10.46 22.11 2.40
C VAL A 139 9.16 22.61 1.81
N ASP A 140 9.23 23.61 0.95
CA ASP A 140 8.07 24.15 0.25
C ASP A 140 8.38 24.32 -1.24
N PHE A 141 7.34 24.15 -2.04
CA PHE A 141 7.38 24.32 -3.49
C PHE A 141 6.24 25.24 -3.94
N ASP A 142 6.40 25.85 -5.08
CA ASP A 142 5.26 26.44 -5.77
C ASP A 142 4.23 25.36 -6.09
N ILE A 143 2.94 25.66 -5.93
CA ILE A 143 1.89 24.66 -6.11
C ILE A 143 1.83 24.13 -7.55
N THR A 144 2.11 24.99 -8.53
CA THR A 144 2.12 24.62 -9.94
C THR A 144 3.28 23.67 -10.24
N GLU A 145 4.48 24.03 -9.76
CA GLU A 145 5.67 23.17 -9.88
C GLU A 145 5.44 21.82 -9.20
N ALA A 146 4.86 21.83 -7.99
CA ALA A 146 4.60 20.60 -7.24
C ALA A 146 3.61 19.65 -7.94
N LEU A 147 2.62 20.20 -8.65
CA LEU A 147 1.66 19.42 -9.41
C LEU A 147 2.26 18.78 -10.67
N GLU A 148 3.29 19.42 -11.25
CA GLU A 148 4.01 18.95 -12.44
C GLU A 148 5.17 18.01 -12.11
N MET A 149 5.58 17.92 -10.83
CA MET A 149 6.67 17.03 -10.42
C MET A 149 6.39 15.58 -10.79
N PRO A 150 7.33 14.91 -11.48
CA PRO A 150 7.20 13.51 -11.78
C PRO A 150 7.24 12.70 -10.49
N ARG A 151 6.31 11.77 -10.35
CA ARG A 151 6.34 10.80 -9.26
C ARG A 151 7.23 9.64 -9.63
N VAL A 152 8.13 9.30 -8.75
CA VAL A 152 9.06 8.19 -8.94
C VAL A 152 8.57 7.01 -8.12
N PHE A 153 8.32 5.90 -8.79
CA PHE A 153 8.01 4.63 -8.13
C PHE A 153 9.28 4.04 -7.49
N ASP A 154 9.17 3.58 -6.25
CA ASP A 154 10.30 2.96 -5.56
C ASP A 154 10.46 1.48 -5.99
N GLU A 155 11.16 1.28 -7.11
CA GLU A 155 11.46 -0.06 -7.64
C GLU A 155 12.26 -0.91 -6.66
N LYS A 156 13.13 -0.27 -5.86
CA LYS A 156 13.93 -0.98 -4.85
C LYS A 156 13.05 -1.53 -3.74
N LEU A 157 12.12 -0.71 -3.25
CA LEU A 157 11.16 -1.13 -2.23
C LEU A 157 10.24 -2.23 -2.76
N TYR A 158 9.81 -2.11 -4.03
CA TYR A 158 9.04 -3.15 -4.70
C TYR A 158 9.81 -4.47 -4.77
N LYS A 159 11.07 -4.44 -5.16
CA LYS A 159 11.93 -5.63 -5.19
C LYS A 159 12.08 -6.25 -3.79
N ILE A 160 12.28 -5.45 -2.76
CA ILE A 160 12.31 -5.92 -1.37
C ILE A 160 11.00 -6.65 -1.02
N SER A 161 9.85 -6.07 -1.36
CA SER A 161 8.55 -6.71 -1.15
C SER A 161 8.46 -8.08 -1.82
N GLN A 162 8.98 -8.20 -3.04
CA GLN A 162 9.00 -9.45 -3.79
C GLN A 162 9.92 -10.51 -3.16
N ASP A 163 11.07 -10.09 -2.65
CA ASP A 163 12.05 -11.00 -2.03
C ASP A 163 11.59 -11.47 -0.64
N LEU A 164 10.93 -10.62 0.14
CA LEU A 164 10.38 -10.97 1.45
C LEU A 164 9.13 -11.89 1.38
N SER A 165 8.47 -11.93 0.24
CA SER A 165 7.25 -12.73 0.04
C SER A 165 7.50 -14.19 -0.38
N ARG A 166 8.76 -14.59 -0.49
CA ARG A 166 9.19 -15.95 -0.86
C ARG A 166 9.18 -16.91 0.30
#